data_d3dc8dac15ec0af4ebaeb114452b7b51
#
_entry.id   d3dc8dac15ec0af4ebaeb114452b7b51
#
_cell.length_a   1.000
_cell.length_b   1.000
_cell.length_c   1.000
_cell.angle_alpha   90.00
_cell.angle_beta   90.00
_cell.angle_gamma   90.00
#
_symmetry.space_group_name_H-M   'P 1'
#
loop_
_entity.id
_entity.type
_entity.pdbx_description
1 polymer ?
#
loop_
_entity_poly.entity_id
_entity_poly.type
_entity_poly.pdbx_seq_one_letter_code
_entity_poly.pdbx_strand_id
1 'polypeptide(L)'
;MSRPDRLQILSDLMLLAVAVVWGSSYGIAKSALAYYPVLGLLALRFGITFVLLSPALRPLRYANSRALSGVVGAGLLLLSIFLCETFGLLLTRASNAAFLIGLCVVLTPLVEWSLIKRRPSRIEWTAVGVSLLGAWLLTGDGALMLNRGDVLILAAAVLRAVTVCVTKQLMRDAALPPLTVTAVQSGVVALGSVAAALVFAREQWQHVPSFAGHLTFWGCVFYLVLACTLFAFFAQNYGIKHSSPTRVALLMGSEPAFGALFACLWLGEKISPMAWVGGGLIVVASLLATVRGPKGVRQSEPAPTRFGATRPR
;
A
#
# COMPACT_ATOMS: atom_id res chain seq x y z
N MET A 1 17.76 -23.49 -12.11
CA MET A 1 16.91 -22.30 -11.83
C MET A 1 15.48 -22.68 -12.23
N SER A 2 14.56 -22.82 -11.26
CA SER A 2 13.14 -23.04 -11.56
C SER A 2 12.59 -21.80 -12.25
N ARG A 3 11.88 -21.99 -13.38
CA ARG A 3 11.18 -20.89 -14.07
C ARG A 3 10.24 -20.23 -13.05
N PRO A 4 10.28 -18.90 -12.90
CA PRO A 4 9.30 -18.23 -12.07
C PRO A 4 7.90 -18.52 -12.61
N ASP A 5 6.98 -18.84 -11.70
CA ASP A 5 5.58 -19.10 -12.06
C ASP A 5 5.02 -17.84 -12.74
N ARG A 6 4.28 -18.01 -13.84
CA ARG A 6 3.67 -16.88 -14.56
C ARG A 6 2.86 -15.96 -13.64
N LEU A 7 2.22 -16.53 -12.62
CA LEU A 7 1.48 -15.79 -11.59
C LEU A 7 2.38 -14.91 -10.73
N GLN A 8 3.60 -15.36 -10.43
CA GLN A 8 4.55 -14.58 -9.63
C GLN A 8 5.13 -13.42 -10.43
N ILE A 9 5.46 -13.63 -11.71
CA ILE A 9 5.90 -12.55 -12.60
C ILE A 9 4.80 -11.49 -12.73
N LEU A 10 3.55 -11.90 -12.96
CA LEU A 10 2.42 -10.99 -13.02
C LEU A 10 2.26 -10.18 -11.73
N SER A 11 2.35 -10.85 -10.58
CA SER A 11 2.31 -10.21 -9.27
C SER A 11 3.40 -9.15 -9.10
N ASP A 12 4.64 -9.47 -9.47
CA ASP A 12 5.78 -8.54 -9.36
C ASP A 12 5.62 -7.33 -10.30
N LEU A 13 5.18 -7.55 -11.53
CA LEU A 13 4.90 -6.47 -12.49
C LEU A 13 3.77 -5.56 -12.00
N MET A 14 2.70 -6.14 -11.43
CA MET A 14 1.62 -5.37 -10.84
C MET A 14 2.10 -4.52 -9.66
N LEU A 15 2.97 -5.05 -8.78
CA LEU A 15 3.53 -4.33 -7.65
C LEU A 15 4.46 -3.19 -8.06
N LEU A 16 5.26 -3.38 -9.13
CA LEU A 16 6.06 -2.31 -9.72
C LEU A 16 5.17 -1.22 -10.33
N ALA A 17 4.09 -1.61 -11.03
CA ALA A 17 3.11 -0.65 -11.53
C ALA A 17 2.44 0.15 -10.40
N VAL A 18 2.18 -0.48 -9.24
CA VAL A 18 1.70 0.21 -8.04
C VAL A 18 2.70 1.26 -7.58
N ALA A 19 4.01 0.95 -7.55
CA ALA A 19 5.03 1.91 -7.16
C ALA A 19 5.07 3.14 -8.07
N VAL A 20 4.91 2.95 -9.40
CA VAL A 20 4.78 4.06 -10.36
C VAL A 20 3.56 4.92 -10.06
N VAL A 21 2.41 4.29 -9.91
CA VAL A 21 1.13 4.97 -9.67
C VAL A 21 1.13 5.71 -8.34
N TRP A 22 1.63 5.11 -7.28
CA TRP A 22 1.68 5.77 -5.97
C TRP A 22 2.77 6.84 -5.90
N GLY A 23 3.90 6.65 -6.57
CA GLY A 23 4.91 7.71 -6.68
C GLY A 23 4.34 9.01 -7.23
N SER A 24 3.50 8.94 -8.27
CA SER A 24 2.83 10.13 -8.82
C SER A 24 1.70 10.67 -7.94
N SER A 25 1.14 9.85 -7.03
CA SER A 25 -0.08 10.19 -6.28
C SER A 25 0.08 11.31 -5.27
N TYR A 26 1.28 11.52 -4.72
CA TYR A 26 1.52 12.58 -3.71
C TYR A 26 1.27 13.97 -4.27
N GLY A 27 1.80 14.27 -5.45
CA GLY A 27 1.56 15.54 -6.13
C GLY A 27 0.09 15.71 -6.52
N ILE A 28 -0.55 14.66 -7.02
CA ILE A 28 -1.95 14.67 -7.42
C ILE A 28 -2.88 14.82 -6.20
N ALA A 29 -2.61 14.10 -5.10
CA ALA A 29 -3.36 14.25 -3.87
C ALA A 29 -3.21 15.66 -3.28
N LYS A 30 -1.99 16.21 -3.29
CA LYS A 30 -1.75 17.59 -2.83
C LYS A 30 -2.50 18.61 -3.65
N SER A 31 -2.59 18.42 -4.97
CA SER A 31 -3.41 19.27 -5.86
C SER A 31 -4.91 19.15 -5.55
N ALA A 32 -5.43 17.95 -5.26
CA ALA A 32 -6.83 17.76 -4.87
C ALA A 32 -7.15 18.40 -3.52
N LEU A 33 -6.21 18.35 -2.56
CA LEU A 33 -6.37 18.95 -1.23
C LEU A 33 -6.43 20.48 -1.23
N ALA A 34 -6.01 21.13 -2.33
CA ALA A 34 -6.20 22.57 -2.51
C ALA A 34 -7.68 22.95 -2.72
N TYR A 35 -8.53 22.00 -3.13
CA TYR A 35 -9.95 22.23 -3.42
C TYR A 35 -10.88 21.64 -2.37
N TYR A 36 -10.47 20.58 -1.66
CA TYR A 36 -11.37 19.85 -0.79
C TYR A 36 -10.61 19.27 0.44
N PRO A 37 -11.21 19.33 1.64
CA PRO A 37 -10.53 18.93 2.87
C PRO A 37 -10.24 17.43 2.93
N VAL A 38 -9.23 17.05 3.73
CA VAL A 38 -8.69 15.67 3.85
C VAL A 38 -9.78 14.62 4.02
N LEU A 39 -10.64 14.79 5.03
CA LEU A 39 -11.66 13.78 5.36
C LEU A 39 -12.70 13.65 4.25
N GLY A 40 -13.07 14.76 3.62
CA GLY A 40 -13.96 14.78 2.47
C GLY A 40 -13.34 14.09 1.25
N LEU A 41 -12.07 14.37 0.94
CA LEU A 41 -11.36 13.73 -0.17
C LEU A 41 -11.22 12.22 0.04
N LEU A 42 -10.90 11.78 1.26
CA LEU A 42 -10.82 10.35 1.59
C LEU A 42 -12.19 9.67 1.49
N ALA A 43 -13.25 10.30 2.05
CA ALA A 43 -14.61 9.78 1.96
C ALA A 43 -15.06 9.64 0.49
N LEU A 44 -14.80 10.66 -0.34
CA LEU A 44 -15.16 10.65 -1.75
C LEU A 44 -14.38 9.57 -2.53
N ARG A 45 -13.05 9.55 -2.40
CA ARG A 45 -12.16 8.60 -3.08
C ARG A 45 -12.52 7.16 -2.75
N PHE A 46 -12.58 6.84 -1.47
CA PHE A 46 -12.84 5.47 -1.02
C PHE A 46 -14.33 5.10 -1.11
N GLY A 47 -15.24 6.06 -0.99
CA GLY A 47 -16.66 5.87 -1.18
C GLY A 47 -17.00 5.47 -2.62
N ILE A 48 -16.48 6.19 -3.61
CA ILE A 48 -16.64 5.81 -5.03
C ILE A 48 -16.05 4.42 -5.29
N THR A 49 -14.85 4.14 -4.77
CA THR A 49 -14.22 2.83 -4.91
C THR A 49 -15.07 1.71 -4.28
N PHE A 50 -15.63 1.94 -3.08
CA PHE A 50 -16.49 0.98 -2.40
C PHE A 50 -17.75 0.67 -3.19
N VAL A 51 -18.40 1.70 -3.73
CA VAL A 51 -19.60 1.53 -4.58
C VAL A 51 -19.27 0.71 -5.83
N LEU A 52 -18.16 1.01 -6.52
CA LEU A 52 -17.71 0.25 -7.69
C LEU A 52 -17.38 -1.21 -7.35
N LEU A 53 -16.82 -1.47 -6.16
CA LEU A 53 -16.45 -2.79 -5.70
C LEU A 53 -17.55 -3.52 -4.91
N SER A 54 -18.74 -2.93 -4.74
CA SER A 54 -19.84 -3.54 -3.98
C SER A 54 -20.21 -4.96 -4.45
N PRO A 55 -20.15 -5.33 -5.76
CA PRO A 55 -20.41 -6.71 -6.19
C PRO A 55 -19.39 -7.72 -5.66
N ALA A 56 -18.16 -7.27 -5.36
CA ALA A 56 -17.09 -8.10 -4.82
C ALA A 56 -17.27 -8.47 -3.33
N LEU A 57 -18.30 -7.95 -2.66
CA LEU A 57 -18.65 -8.29 -1.27
C LEU A 57 -19.41 -9.63 -1.15
N ARG A 58 -19.87 -10.20 -2.26
CA ARG A 58 -20.67 -11.47 -2.25
C ARG A 58 -20.00 -12.61 -1.46
N PRO A 59 -18.67 -12.84 -1.53
CA PRO A 59 -18.03 -13.91 -0.77
C PRO A 59 -18.15 -13.76 0.75
N LEU A 60 -18.37 -12.55 1.27
CA LEU A 60 -18.53 -12.30 2.72
C LEU A 60 -19.77 -12.96 3.33
N ARG A 61 -20.78 -13.29 2.50
CA ARG A 61 -21.98 -14.00 2.96
C ARG A 61 -21.66 -15.39 3.52
N TYR A 62 -20.53 -15.96 3.11
CA TYR A 62 -20.05 -17.28 3.52
C TYR A 62 -18.86 -17.18 4.49
N ALA A 63 -18.41 -15.97 4.81
CA ALA A 63 -17.31 -15.75 5.72
C ALA A 63 -17.76 -15.91 7.18
N ASN A 64 -16.94 -16.56 8.00
CA ASN A 64 -17.17 -16.62 9.42
C ASN A 64 -16.88 -15.27 10.12
N SER A 65 -17.36 -15.09 11.34
CA SER A 65 -17.19 -13.85 12.11
C SER A 65 -15.72 -13.46 12.30
N ARG A 66 -14.82 -14.44 12.44
CA ARG A 66 -13.37 -14.22 12.59
C ARG A 66 -12.75 -13.64 11.30
N ALA A 67 -13.16 -14.14 10.13
CA ALA A 67 -12.70 -13.60 8.85
C ALA A 67 -13.22 -12.17 8.63
N LEU A 68 -14.50 -11.93 8.99
CA LEU A 68 -15.13 -10.62 8.88
C LEU A 68 -14.44 -9.60 9.80
N SER A 69 -14.25 -9.93 11.09
CA SER A 69 -13.54 -9.04 12.02
C SER A 69 -12.09 -8.77 11.58
N GLY A 70 -11.40 -9.78 11.04
CA GLY A 70 -10.04 -9.64 10.52
C GLY A 70 -9.96 -8.67 9.33
N VAL A 71 -10.89 -8.76 8.36
CA VAL A 71 -10.86 -7.89 7.18
C VAL A 71 -11.29 -6.46 7.53
N VAL A 72 -12.22 -6.28 8.49
CA VAL A 72 -12.57 -4.97 9.03
C VAL A 72 -11.39 -4.37 9.80
N GLY A 73 -10.69 -5.16 10.62
CA GLY A 73 -9.48 -4.74 11.30
C GLY A 73 -8.37 -4.27 10.32
N ALA A 74 -8.17 -5.00 9.22
CA ALA A 74 -7.26 -4.57 8.14
C ALA A 74 -7.73 -3.26 7.48
N GLY A 75 -9.04 -3.04 7.38
CA GLY A 75 -9.63 -1.77 6.92
C GLY A 75 -9.39 -0.61 7.89
N LEU A 76 -9.49 -0.84 9.19
CA LEU A 76 -9.19 0.16 10.23
C LEU A 76 -7.71 0.54 10.24
N LEU A 77 -6.81 -0.43 10.07
CA LEU A 77 -5.38 -0.14 9.88
C LEU A 77 -5.15 0.73 8.64
N LEU A 78 -5.84 0.43 7.53
CA LEU A 78 -5.74 1.23 6.31
C LEU A 78 -6.29 2.65 6.52
N LEU A 79 -7.42 2.82 7.21
CA LEU A 79 -7.94 4.13 7.60
C LEU A 79 -6.90 4.92 8.40
N SER A 80 -6.28 4.31 9.41
CA SER A 80 -5.25 4.93 10.22
C SER A 80 -4.04 5.37 9.39
N ILE A 81 -3.61 4.55 8.41
CA ILE A 81 -2.56 4.91 7.46
C ILE A 81 -2.96 6.18 6.70
N PHE A 82 -4.15 6.20 6.09
CA PHE A 82 -4.58 7.34 5.26
C PHE A 82 -4.80 8.61 6.07
N LEU A 83 -5.27 8.52 7.29
CA LEU A 83 -5.37 9.67 8.18
C LEU A 83 -3.96 10.23 8.48
N CYS A 84 -3.04 9.40 8.94
CA CYS A 84 -1.67 9.83 9.23
C CYS A 84 -0.97 10.38 7.97
N GLU A 85 -1.06 9.68 6.84
CA GLU A 85 -0.40 10.05 5.59
C GLU A 85 -0.96 11.35 5.01
N THR A 86 -2.29 11.49 4.94
CA THR A 86 -2.90 12.65 4.29
C THR A 86 -2.82 13.91 5.16
N PHE A 87 -3.01 13.80 6.47
CA PHE A 87 -2.77 14.93 7.38
C PHE A 87 -1.27 15.25 7.47
N GLY A 88 -0.40 14.24 7.46
CA GLY A 88 1.05 14.43 7.38
C GLY A 88 1.45 15.19 6.12
N LEU A 89 0.90 14.85 4.95
CA LEU A 89 1.18 15.50 3.67
C LEU A 89 0.77 16.98 3.63
N LEU A 90 -0.24 17.39 4.40
CA LEU A 90 -0.57 18.81 4.57
C LEU A 90 0.52 19.59 5.30
N LEU A 91 1.21 18.94 6.23
CA LEU A 91 2.15 19.56 7.16
C LEU A 91 3.62 19.41 6.72
N THR A 92 3.89 18.58 5.70
CA THR A 92 5.25 18.35 5.20
C THR A 92 5.33 18.48 3.67
N ARG A 93 6.56 18.41 3.13
CA ARG A 93 6.78 18.41 1.67
C ARG A 93 6.45 17.04 1.09
N ALA A 94 5.96 17.01 -0.15
CA ALA A 94 5.63 15.76 -0.83
C ALA A 94 6.86 14.84 -0.97
N SER A 95 8.04 15.41 -1.22
CA SER A 95 9.31 14.68 -1.29
C SER A 95 9.69 14.02 0.04
N ASN A 96 9.53 14.74 1.18
CA ASN A 96 9.78 14.18 2.50
C ASN A 96 8.78 13.07 2.83
N ALA A 97 7.50 13.27 2.52
CA ALA A 97 6.47 12.25 2.71
C ALA A 97 6.79 10.97 1.94
N ALA A 98 7.15 11.08 0.65
CA ALA A 98 7.53 9.94 -0.18
C ALA A 98 8.76 9.20 0.35
N PHE A 99 9.76 9.93 0.88
CA PHE A 99 10.93 9.33 1.52
C PHE A 99 10.56 8.58 2.80
N LEU A 100 9.88 9.25 3.73
CA LEU A 100 9.58 8.72 5.06
C LEU A 100 8.65 7.50 4.99
N ILE A 101 7.65 7.51 4.09
CA ILE A 101 6.78 6.34 3.89
C ILE A 101 7.55 5.16 3.31
N GLY A 102 8.58 5.42 2.49
CA GLY A 102 9.48 4.40 1.94
C GLY A 102 10.23 3.62 3.02
N LEU A 103 10.40 4.15 4.23
CA LEU A 103 11.02 3.45 5.37
C LEU A 103 10.22 2.20 5.79
N CYS A 104 8.97 2.04 5.34
CA CYS A 104 8.21 0.80 5.53
C CYS A 104 8.96 -0.42 4.98
N VAL A 105 9.83 -0.26 3.99
CA VAL A 105 10.71 -1.32 3.44
C VAL A 105 11.63 -1.91 4.52
N VAL A 106 12.15 -1.09 5.42
CA VAL A 106 13.00 -1.51 6.54
C VAL A 106 12.17 -2.16 7.65
N LEU A 107 10.98 -1.61 7.89
CA LEU A 107 10.10 -2.05 8.99
C LEU A 107 9.40 -3.37 8.66
N THR A 108 9.02 -3.60 7.40
CA THR A 108 8.24 -4.78 7.00
C THR A 108 8.95 -6.12 7.30
N PRO A 109 10.23 -6.33 7.00
CA PRO A 109 10.90 -7.59 7.36
C PRO A 109 10.98 -7.83 8.87
N LEU A 110 11.08 -6.78 9.69
CA LEU A 110 11.06 -6.88 11.15
C LEU A 110 9.68 -7.31 11.66
N VAL A 111 8.63 -6.68 11.13
CA VAL A 111 7.23 -7.01 11.45
C VAL A 111 6.89 -8.42 10.94
N GLU A 112 7.33 -8.80 9.74
CA GLU A 112 7.13 -10.13 9.17
C GLU A 112 7.79 -11.20 10.06
N TRP A 113 9.01 -10.95 10.53
CA TRP A 113 9.71 -11.86 11.43
C TRP A 113 8.99 -12.00 12.77
N SER A 114 8.53 -10.88 13.36
CA SER A 114 7.84 -10.89 14.65
C SER A 114 6.46 -11.55 14.60
N LEU A 115 5.61 -11.20 13.60
CA LEU A 115 4.22 -11.64 13.50
C LEU A 115 4.07 -12.98 12.78
N ILE A 116 4.74 -13.16 11.64
CA ILE A 116 4.58 -14.35 10.77
C ILE A 116 5.64 -15.41 11.08
N LYS A 117 6.68 -15.04 11.87
CA LYS A 117 7.83 -15.91 12.24
C LYS A 117 8.68 -16.32 11.02
N ARG A 118 8.51 -15.67 9.86
CA ARG A 118 9.35 -15.86 8.68
C ARG A 118 10.59 -14.99 8.80
N ARG A 119 11.77 -15.63 8.82
CA ARG A 119 13.05 -14.90 8.78
C ARG A 119 13.35 -14.42 7.36
N PRO A 120 13.58 -13.12 7.14
CA PRO A 120 14.01 -12.60 5.84
C PRO A 120 15.35 -13.22 5.43
N SER A 121 15.51 -13.45 4.13
CA SER A 121 16.76 -13.97 3.56
C SER A 121 17.86 -12.91 3.59
N ARG A 122 19.13 -13.35 3.45
CA ARG A 122 20.27 -12.40 3.36
C ARG A 122 20.11 -11.44 2.19
N ILE A 123 19.53 -11.88 1.07
CA ILE A 123 19.28 -11.03 -0.10
C ILE A 123 18.21 -9.98 0.18
N GLU A 124 17.13 -10.34 0.91
CA GLU A 124 16.12 -9.38 1.32
C GLU A 124 16.74 -8.31 2.25
N TRP A 125 17.62 -8.67 3.17
CA TRP A 125 18.34 -7.73 4.02
C TRP A 125 19.31 -6.84 3.23
N THR A 126 20.04 -7.38 2.24
CA THR A 126 20.90 -6.55 1.38
C THR A 126 20.06 -5.60 0.54
N ALA A 127 18.92 -6.04 -0.02
CA ALA A 127 18.00 -5.19 -0.76
C ALA A 127 17.44 -4.06 0.11
N VAL A 128 17.07 -4.35 1.37
CA VAL A 128 16.64 -3.34 2.35
C VAL A 128 17.75 -2.30 2.59
N GLY A 129 18.99 -2.73 2.81
CA GLY A 129 20.13 -1.83 3.02
C GLY A 129 20.40 -0.95 1.80
N VAL A 130 20.38 -1.52 0.60
CA VAL A 130 20.56 -0.77 -0.67
C VAL A 130 19.40 0.22 -0.89
N SER A 131 18.16 -0.19 -0.61
CA SER A 131 16.99 0.70 -0.72
C SER A 131 17.07 1.87 0.27
N LEU A 132 17.50 1.63 1.51
CA LEU A 132 17.67 2.67 2.52
C LEU A 132 18.76 3.67 2.13
N LEU A 133 19.91 3.17 1.63
CA LEU A 133 20.98 4.02 1.12
C LEU A 133 20.49 4.85 -0.07
N GLY A 134 19.79 4.23 -1.01
CA GLY A 134 19.19 4.92 -2.14
C GLY A 134 18.20 6.00 -1.74
N ALA A 135 17.36 5.72 -0.77
CA ALA A 135 16.41 6.68 -0.24
C ALA A 135 17.11 7.87 0.44
N TRP A 136 18.18 7.62 1.21
CA TRP A 136 18.99 8.68 1.82
C TRP A 136 19.66 9.58 0.76
N LEU A 137 20.23 8.99 -0.29
CA LEU A 137 20.83 9.76 -1.40
C LEU A 137 19.77 10.54 -2.21
N LEU A 138 18.55 10.02 -2.30
CA LEU A 138 17.44 10.67 -3.02
C LEU A 138 16.98 11.96 -2.33
N THR A 139 17.05 12.04 -1.00
CA THR A 139 16.62 13.22 -0.23
C THR A 139 17.61 14.39 -0.30
N GLY A 140 18.87 14.14 -0.66
CA GLY A 140 19.92 15.17 -0.71
C GLY A 140 20.34 15.68 0.68
N ASP A 141 21.05 16.82 0.71
CA ASP A 141 21.73 17.37 1.90
C ASP A 141 20.80 17.93 3.02
N GLY A 142 19.53 17.58 3.02
CA GLY A 142 18.59 18.08 4.03
C GLY A 142 18.80 17.44 5.38
N ALA A 143 19.31 18.21 6.37
CA ALA A 143 19.15 17.85 7.78
C ALA A 143 17.67 17.55 8.02
N LEU A 144 17.36 16.31 8.42
CA LEU A 144 15.99 15.86 8.77
C LEU A 144 15.53 16.57 10.04
N MET A 145 15.13 17.83 9.90
CA MET A 145 14.38 18.52 10.94
C MET A 145 12.95 17.96 10.89
N LEU A 146 12.71 16.91 11.68
CA LEU A 146 11.41 16.27 11.76
C LEU A 146 10.35 17.25 12.27
N ASN A 147 9.38 17.56 11.43
CA ASN A 147 8.19 18.31 11.81
C ASN A 147 7.04 17.37 12.20
N ARG A 148 5.91 17.92 12.65
CA ARG A 148 4.72 17.13 13.04
C ARG A 148 4.17 16.29 11.89
N GLY A 149 4.26 16.79 10.66
CA GLY A 149 3.85 16.06 9.47
C GLY A 149 4.73 14.83 9.22
N ASP A 150 6.05 14.99 9.39
CA ASP A 150 7.01 13.89 9.22
C ASP A 150 6.77 12.76 10.24
N VAL A 151 6.42 13.11 11.50
CA VAL A 151 6.05 12.13 12.54
C VAL A 151 4.78 11.34 12.12
N LEU A 152 3.77 12.02 11.57
CA LEU A 152 2.58 11.35 11.06
C LEU A 152 2.90 10.40 9.89
N ILE A 153 3.76 10.81 8.96
CA ILE A 153 4.18 9.94 7.85
C ILE A 153 4.99 8.74 8.37
N LEU A 154 5.86 8.91 9.35
CA LEU A 154 6.56 7.78 9.99
C LEU A 154 5.59 6.82 10.67
N ALA A 155 4.58 7.33 11.36
CA ALA A 155 3.53 6.50 11.93
C ALA A 155 2.78 5.72 10.84
N ALA A 156 2.47 6.36 9.70
CA ALA A 156 1.89 5.70 8.54
C ALA A 156 2.80 4.58 7.99
N ALA A 157 4.13 4.79 7.94
CA ALA A 157 5.09 3.77 7.49
C ALA A 157 5.09 2.53 8.39
N VAL A 158 5.04 2.71 9.71
CA VAL A 158 4.91 1.61 10.68
C VAL A 158 3.59 0.85 10.46
N LEU A 159 2.46 1.58 10.39
CA LEU A 159 1.14 1.01 10.17
C LEU A 159 1.08 0.25 8.83
N ARG A 160 1.73 0.77 7.78
CA ARG A 160 1.80 0.12 6.46
C ARG A 160 2.53 -1.23 6.55
N ALA A 161 3.67 -1.30 7.26
CA ALA A 161 4.39 -2.54 7.48
C ALA A 161 3.52 -3.58 8.24
N VAL A 162 2.82 -3.16 9.27
CA VAL A 162 1.88 -4.01 10.03
C VAL A 162 0.74 -4.48 9.13
N THR A 163 0.11 -3.57 8.37
CA THR A 163 -1.03 -3.89 7.51
C THR A 163 -0.69 -4.94 6.46
N VAL A 164 0.47 -4.86 5.81
CA VAL A 164 0.90 -5.86 4.82
C VAL A 164 1.03 -7.25 5.46
N CYS A 165 1.61 -7.34 6.66
CA CYS A 165 1.78 -8.60 7.38
C CYS A 165 0.43 -9.17 7.89
N VAL A 166 -0.43 -8.33 8.46
CA VAL A 166 -1.76 -8.72 8.94
C VAL A 166 -2.64 -9.18 7.77
N THR A 167 -2.63 -8.45 6.66
CA THR A 167 -3.39 -8.82 5.45
C THR A 167 -2.90 -10.18 4.89
N LYS A 168 -1.59 -10.45 4.93
CA LYS A 168 -1.04 -11.76 4.54
C LYS A 168 -1.58 -12.88 5.39
N GLN A 169 -1.59 -12.74 6.71
CA GLN A 169 -2.16 -13.74 7.62
C GLN A 169 -3.65 -13.93 7.36
N LEU A 170 -4.40 -12.85 7.26
CA LEU A 170 -5.83 -12.88 7.00
C LEU A 170 -6.17 -13.64 5.71
N MET A 171 -5.47 -13.34 4.62
CA MET A 171 -5.70 -14.00 3.33
C MET A 171 -5.33 -15.48 3.34
N ARG A 172 -4.35 -15.87 4.16
CA ARG A 172 -4.00 -17.29 4.37
C ARG A 172 -5.07 -18.03 5.13
N ASP A 173 -5.59 -17.41 6.21
CA ASP A 173 -6.48 -18.09 7.16
C ASP A 173 -7.95 -18.06 6.69
N ALA A 174 -8.38 -16.99 6.03
CA ALA A 174 -9.77 -16.78 5.60
C ALA A 174 -10.03 -17.09 4.13
N ALA A 175 -9.01 -17.38 3.32
CA ALA A 175 -9.11 -17.66 1.87
C ALA A 175 -9.91 -16.62 1.06
N LEU A 176 -10.03 -15.37 1.55
CA LEU A 176 -10.78 -14.31 0.88
C LEU A 176 -10.11 -13.87 -0.42
N PRO A 177 -10.91 -13.58 -1.48
CA PRO A 177 -10.39 -13.00 -2.71
C PRO A 177 -9.77 -11.61 -2.47
N PRO A 178 -8.66 -11.25 -3.16
CA PRO A 178 -8.04 -9.93 -3.02
C PRO A 178 -9.01 -8.76 -3.24
N LEU A 179 -9.90 -8.90 -4.22
CA LEU A 179 -10.89 -7.87 -4.55
C LEU A 179 -11.90 -7.66 -3.42
N THR A 180 -12.31 -8.74 -2.72
CA THR A 180 -13.20 -8.66 -1.55
C THR A 180 -12.51 -7.89 -0.41
N VAL A 181 -11.23 -8.18 -0.16
CA VAL A 181 -10.45 -7.46 0.86
C VAL A 181 -10.36 -5.97 0.51
N THR A 182 -10.04 -5.63 -0.76
CA THR A 182 -10.00 -4.26 -1.24
C THR A 182 -11.34 -3.55 -1.07
N ALA A 183 -12.46 -4.22 -1.38
CA ALA A 183 -13.80 -3.66 -1.23
C ALA A 183 -14.12 -3.31 0.24
N VAL A 184 -13.86 -4.24 1.17
CA VAL A 184 -14.10 -3.98 2.61
C VAL A 184 -13.19 -2.89 3.14
N GLN A 185 -11.89 -2.93 2.81
CA GLN A 185 -10.95 -1.88 3.21
C GLN A 185 -11.42 -0.50 2.72
N SER A 186 -11.86 -0.40 1.46
CA SER A 186 -12.39 0.86 0.91
C SER A 186 -13.65 1.34 1.66
N GLY A 187 -14.57 0.42 1.96
CA GLY A 187 -15.77 0.75 2.74
C GLY A 187 -15.45 1.26 4.14
N VAL A 188 -14.52 0.61 4.84
CA VAL A 188 -14.08 1.02 6.20
C VAL A 188 -13.42 2.40 6.16
N VAL A 189 -12.54 2.67 5.18
CA VAL A 189 -11.91 3.99 5.04
C VAL A 189 -12.95 5.05 4.71
N ALA A 190 -13.89 4.79 3.81
CA ALA A 190 -14.95 5.73 3.46
C ALA A 190 -15.82 6.07 4.67
N LEU A 191 -16.39 5.05 5.34
CA LEU A 191 -17.26 5.23 6.50
C LEU A 191 -16.53 5.87 7.67
N GLY A 192 -15.29 5.45 7.95
CA GLY A 192 -14.47 6.04 8.99
C GLY A 192 -14.13 7.50 8.72
N SER A 193 -13.85 7.86 7.47
CA SER A 193 -13.60 9.25 7.07
C SER A 193 -14.86 10.11 7.18
N VAL A 194 -16.03 9.59 6.80
CA VAL A 194 -17.32 10.27 7.00
C VAL A 194 -17.60 10.46 8.49
N ALA A 195 -17.45 9.42 9.30
CA ALA A 195 -17.65 9.50 10.75
C ALA A 195 -16.73 10.53 11.39
N ALA A 196 -15.43 10.52 11.02
CA ALA A 196 -14.47 11.51 11.51
C ALA A 196 -14.84 12.94 11.05
N ALA A 197 -15.29 13.11 9.80
CA ALA A 197 -15.72 14.41 9.29
C ALA A 197 -16.95 14.95 10.05
N LEU A 198 -17.92 14.09 10.34
CA LEU A 198 -19.12 14.47 11.11
C LEU A 198 -18.78 14.89 12.55
N VAL A 199 -17.75 14.32 13.15
CA VAL A 199 -17.33 14.62 14.53
C VAL A 199 -16.43 15.87 14.58
N PHE A 200 -15.43 15.96 13.69
CA PHE A 200 -14.32 16.92 13.83
C PHE A 200 -14.36 18.06 12.80
N ALA A 201 -15.11 17.93 11.71
CA ALA A 201 -15.02 18.85 10.56
C ALA A 201 -16.37 19.09 9.86
N ARG A 202 -17.45 19.19 10.62
CA ARG A 202 -18.83 19.24 10.12
C ARG A 202 -19.08 20.31 9.05
N GLU A 203 -18.44 21.47 9.18
CA GLU A 203 -18.65 22.59 8.24
C GLU A 203 -17.77 22.52 6.99
N GLN A 204 -16.64 21.80 7.06
CA GLN A 204 -15.62 21.83 6.01
C GLN A 204 -15.90 20.87 4.84
N TRP A 205 -16.68 19.80 5.04
CA TRP A 205 -16.84 18.76 4.03
C TRP A 205 -18.15 18.85 3.22
N GLN A 206 -19.05 19.78 3.58
CA GLN A 206 -20.39 19.86 2.99
C GLN A 206 -20.41 20.33 1.53
N HIS A 207 -19.42 21.09 1.09
CA HIS A 207 -19.38 21.67 -0.25
C HIS A 207 -18.41 20.91 -1.16
N VAL A 208 -18.88 19.81 -1.74
CA VAL A 208 -18.12 19.09 -2.77
C VAL A 208 -17.97 19.99 -4.00
N PRO A 209 -16.72 20.17 -4.54
CA PRO A 209 -16.53 20.99 -5.74
C PRO A 209 -17.42 20.54 -6.90
N SER A 210 -18.11 21.50 -7.55
CA SER A 210 -18.98 21.18 -8.68
C SER A 210 -18.19 20.60 -9.85
N PHE A 211 -18.76 19.63 -10.57
CA PHE A 211 -18.07 18.97 -11.68
C PHE A 211 -17.69 19.95 -12.79
N ALA A 212 -18.62 20.81 -13.18
CA ALA A 212 -18.43 21.76 -14.27
C ALA A 212 -17.39 22.84 -13.94
N GLY A 213 -17.28 23.27 -12.67
CA GLY A 213 -16.38 24.35 -12.26
C GLY A 213 -14.97 23.90 -11.86
N HIS A 214 -14.75 22.60 -11.63
CA HIS A 214 -13.50 22.09 -11.02
C HIS A 214 -13.02 20.81 -11.70
N LEU A 215 -12.84 20.82 -13.02
CA LEU A 215 -12.41 19.65 -13.81
C LEU A 215 -11.06 19.11 -13.33
N THR A 216 -10.11 19.97 -12.91
CA THR A 216 -8.83 19.57 -12.37
C THR A 216 -8.99 18.74 -11.10
N PHE A 217 -9.85 19.17 -10.16
CA PHE A 217 -10.16 18.42 -8.96
C PHE A 217 -10.71 17.03 -9.28
N TRP A 218 -11.71 16.95 -10.16
CA TRP A 218 -12.32 15.67 -10.54
C TRP A 218 -11.37 14.76 -11.30
N GLY A 219 -10.50 15.33 -12.15
CA GLY A 219 -9.40 14.58 -12.79
C GLY A 219 -8.48 13.95 -11.76
N CYS A 220 -8.07 14.70 -10.73
CA CYS A 220 -7.31 14.16 -9.60
C CYS A 220 -8.07 13.05 -8.86
N VAL A 221 -9.37 13.28 -8.55
CA VAL A 221 -10.20 12.27 -7.86
C VAL A 221 -10.32 10.99 -8.68
N PHE A 222 -10.59 11.07 -9.98
CA PHE A 222 -10.69 9.88 -10.85
C PHE A 222 -9.36 9.12 -10.92
N TYR A 223 -8.24 9.81 -11.04
CA TYR A 223 -6.93 9.17 -11.00
C TYR A 223 -6.69 8.47 -9.65
N LEU A 224 -6.98 9.15 -8.54
CA LEU A 224 -6.84 8.57 -7.20
C LEU A 224 -7.77 7.37 -6.98
N VAL A 225 -8.99 7.39 -7.53
CA VAL A 225 -9.95 6.27 -7.45
C VAL A 225 -9.50 5.11 -8.31
N LEU A 226 -9.28 5.31 -9.61
CA LEU A 226 -9.09 4.22 -10.57
C LEU A 226 -7.68 3.63 -10.46
N ALA A 227 -6.65 4.48 -10.49
CA ALA A 227 -5.27 4.03 -10.49
C ALA A 227 -4.77 3.76 -9.07
N CYS A 228 -4.87 4.78 -8.18
CA CYS A 228 -4.22 4.70 -6.86
C CYS A 228 -5.01 3.92 -5.81
N THR A 229 -6.31 3.68 -6.03
CA THR A 229 -7.13 2.91 -5.08
C THR A 229 -7.59 1.60 -5.69
N LEU A 230 -8.40 1.59 -6.73
CA LEU A 230 -8.97 0.36 -7.27
C LEU A 230 -7.89 -0.58 -7.80
N PHE A 231 -7.07 -0.11 -8.74
CA PHE A 231 -5.99 -0.92 -9.31
C PHE A 231 -4.91 -1.21 -8.26
N ALA A 232 -4.38 -0.17 -7.58
CA ALA A 232 -3.21 -0.34 -6.74
C ALA A 232 -3.48 -1.23 -5.51
N PHE A 233 -4.61 -1.07 -4.81
CA PHE A 233 -4.94 -1.96 -3.67
C PHE A 233 -5.33 -3.36 -4.10
N PHE A 234 -5.99 -3.52 -5.25
CA PHE A 234 -6.19 -4.84 -5.81
C PHE A 234 -4.86 -5.53 -6.10
N ALA A 235 -3.95 -4.84 -6.79
CA ALA A 235 -2.63 -5.35 -7.14
C ALA A 235 -1.77 -5.64 -5.91
N GLN A 236 -1.79 -4.76 -4.89
CA GLN A 236 -1.13 -4.98 -3.62
C GLN A 236 -1.68 -6.22 -2.90
N ASN A 237 -3.00 -6.32 -2.74
CA ASN A 237 -3.63 -7.46 -2.07
C ASN A 237 -3.39 -8.76 -2.85
N TYR A 238 -3.40 -8.71 -4.18
CA TYR A 238 -3.01 -9.84 -5.02
C TYR A 238 -1.55 -10.25 -4.77
N GLY A 239 -0.63 -9.27 -4.75
CA GLY A 239 0.78 -9.49 -4.46
C GLY A 239 1.02 -10.07 -3.05
N ILE A 240 0.35 -9.54 -2.03
CA ILE A 240 0.40 -10.05 -0.66
C ILE A 240 -0.05 -11.51 -0.60
N LYS A 241 -1.11 -11.87 -1.35
CA LYS A 241 -1.60 -13.26 -1.39
C LYS A 241 -0.56 -14.23 -1.96
N HIS A 242 0.14 -13.84 -3.03
CA HIS A 242 1.03 -14.73 -3.80
C HIS A 242 2.52 -14.57 -3.46
N SER A 243 2.90 -13.58 -2.63
CA SER A 243 4.29 -13.28 -2.29
C SER A 243 4.48 -13.09 -0.78
N SER A 244 5.73 -12.86 -0.35
CA SER A 244 6.03 -12.50 1.05
C SER A 244 5.82 -11.01 1.29
N PRO A 245 5.43 -10.59 2.51
CA PRO A 245 5.31 -9.19 2.88
C PRO A 245 6.58 -8.38 2.58
N THR A 246 7.77 -8.89 2.91
CA THR A 246 9.04 -8.23 2.60
C THR A 246 9.24 -8.01 1.10
N ARG A 247 8.92 -9.01 0.25
CA ARG A 247 9.02 -8.85 -1.21
C ARG A 247 8.05 -7.81 -1.74
N VAL A 248 6.81 -7.80 -1.27
CA VAL A 248 5.81 -6.79 -1.61
C VAL A 248 6.30 -5.40 -1.22
N ALA A 249 6.79 -5.23 0.02
CA ALA A 249 7.33 -3.97 0.49
C ALA A 249 8.54 -3.48 -0.32
N LEU A 250 9.46 -4.38 -0.68
CA LEU A 250 10.63 -4.03 -1.51
C LEU A 250 10.23 -3.56 -2.91
N LEU A 251 9.30 -4.27 -3.58
CA LEU A 251 8.83 -3.89 -4.91
C LEU A 251 8.10 -2.55 -4.89
N MET A 252 7.20 -2.35 -3.94
CA MET A 252 6.49 -1.09 -3.75
C MET A 252 7.39 0.02 -3.19
N GLY A 253 8.47 -0.35 -2.50
CA GLY A 253 9.48 0.57 -1.97
C GLY A 253 10.27 1.34 -3.05
N SER A 254 10.06 1.06 -4.34
CA SER A 254 10.55 1.90 -5.45
C SER A 254 9.69 3.17 -5.68
N GLU A 255 8.57 3.32 -4.97
CA GLU A 255 7.66 4.48 -5.01
C GLU A 255 8.39 5.85 -4.94
N PRO A 256 9.35 6.11 -4.00
CA PRO A 256 10.06 7.40 -3.95
C PRO A 256 10.87 7.71 -5.21
N ALA A 257 11.46 6.70 -5.86
CA ALA A 257 12.20 6.89 -7.10
C ALA A 257 11.29 7.32 -8.25
N PHE A 258 10.11 6.71 -8.36
CA PHE A 258 9.10 7.12 -9.35
C PHE A 258 8.48 8.47 -9.00
N GLY A 259 8.31 8.79 -7.72
CA GLY A 259 7.85 10.10 -7.26
C GLY A 259 8.81 11.22 -7.64
N ALA A 260 10.11 11.02 -7.45
CA ALA A 260 11.14 11.95 -7.89
C ALA A 260 11.17 12.11 -9.43
N LEU A 261 11.06 11.00 -10.16
CA LEU A 261 10.97 11.03 -11.63
C LEU A 261 9.74 11.82 -12.10
N PHE A 262 8.59 11.60 -11.49
CA PHE A 262 7.35 12.33 -11.78
C PHE A 262 7.50 13.83 -11.49
N ALA A 263 8.09 14.19 -10.35
CA ALA A 263 8.35 15.59 -9.99
C ALA A 263 9.27 16.27 -11.02
N CYS A 264 10.30 15.56 -11.51
CA CYS A 264 11.19 16.07 -12.56
C CYS A 264 10.45 16.28 -13.88
N LEU A 265 9.71 15.28 -14.36
CA LEU A 265 9.07 15.30 -15.68
C LEU A 265 7.83 16.18 -15.75
N TRP A 266 7.04 16.21 -14.68
CA TRP A 266 5.74 16.89 -14.65
C TRP A 266 5.79 18.27 -14.00
N LEU A 267 6.55 18.41 -12.90
CA LEU A 267 6.68 19.66 -12.16
C LEU A 267 7.92 20.47 -12.56
N GLY A 268 8.79 19.92 -13.42
CA GLY A 268 10.03 20.56 -13.85
C GLY A 268 11.08 20.73 -12.73
N GLU A 269 10.96 19.92 -11.65
CA GLU A 269 11.91 19.99 -10.54
C GLU A 269 13.29 19.51 -10.98
N LYS A 270 14.34 20.26 -10.60
CA LYS A 270 15.73 19.85 -10.86
C LYS A 270 16.15 18.81 -9.83
N ILE A 271 16.48 17.62 -10.30
CA ILE A 271 17.00 16.52 -9.49
C ILE A 271 18.52 16.54 -9.53
N SER A 272 19.18 16.49 -8.36
CA SER A 272 20.64 16.43 -8.28
C SER A 272 21.18 15.10 -8.85
N PRO A 273 22.43 15.07 -9.35
CA PRO A 273 23.05 13.81 -9.79
C PRO A 273 23.04 12.73 -8.69
N MET A 274 23.23 13.13 -7.43
CA MET A 274 23.20 12.23 -6.28
C MET A 274 21.82 11.59 -6.10
N ALA A 275 20.76 12.37 -6.27
CA ALA A 275 19.38 11.87 -6.19
C ALA A 275 19.04 10.89 -7.33
N TRP A 276 19.60 11.08 -8.54
CA TRP A 276 19.50 10.09 -9.62
C TRP A 276 20.15 8.75 -9.25
N VAL A 277 21.35 8.79 -8.64
CA VAL A 277 22.02 7.58 -8.13
C VAL A 277 21.15 6.93 -7.06
N GLY A 278 20.61 7.71 -6.12
CA GLY A 278 19.71 7.22 -5.07
C GLY A 278 18.47 6.53 -5.61
N GLY A 279 17.79 7.16 -6.58
CA GLY A 279 16.62 6.58 -7.27
C GLY A 279 16.97 5.27 -7.98
N GLY A 280 18.11 5.23 -8.67
CA GLY A 280 18.63 4.03 -9.34
C GLY A 280 18.88 2.88 -8.35
N LEU A 281 19.50 3.15 -7.19
CA LEU A 281 19.72 2.15 -6.13
C LEU A 281 18.42 1.58 -5.58
N ILE A 282 17.38 2.41 -5.37
CA ILE A 282 16.07 1.96 -4.93
C ILE A 282 15.45 0.99 -5.94
N VAL A 283 15.49 1.34 -7.23
CA VAL A 283 14.99 0.46 -8.30
C VAL A 283 15.77 -0.84 -8.37
N VAL A 284 17.10 -0.80 -8.29
CA VAL A 284 17.96 -2.00 -8.25
C VAL A 284 17.60 -2.87 -7.03
N ALA A 285 17.42 -2.29 -5.84
CA ALA A 285 17.00 -3.03 -4.65
C ALA A 285 15.64 -3.73 -4.84
N SER A 286 14.68 -3.06 -5.47
CA SER A 286 13.38 -3.64 -5.80
C SER A 286 13.51 -4.82 -6.78
N LEU A 287 14.35 -4.68 -7.81
CA LEU A 287 14.61 -5.75 -8.78
C LEU A 287 15.35 -6.93 -8.14
N LEU A 288 16.30 -6.70 -7.22
CA LEU A 288 16.99 -7.77 -6.47
C LEU A 288 15.98 -8.65 -5.70
N ALA A 289 14.90 -8.06 -5.19
CA ALA A 289 13.84 -8.81 -4.55
C ALA A 289 13.12 -9.81 -5.50
N THR A 290 13.16 -9.58 -6.83
CA THR A 290 12.55 -10.47 -7.82
C THR A 290 13.43 -11.67 -8.18
N VAL A 291 14.77 -11.53 -8.09
CA VAL A 291 15.74 -12.52 -8.61
C VAL A 291 15.72 -13.83 -7.83
N ARG A 292 15.39 -13.81 -6.53
CA ARG A 292 15.28 -15.01 -5.69
C ARG A 292 14.02 -14.93 -4.83
N GLY A 293 12.88 -15.25 -5.42
CA GLY A 293 11.70 -15.56 -4.61
C GLY A 293 12.00 -16.71 -3.66
N PRO A 294 11.44 -16.73 -2.43
CA PRO A 294 11.54 -17.89 -1.58
C PRO A 294 11.04 -19.11 -2.36
N LYS A 295 11.81 -20.21 -2.32
CA LYS A 295 11.27 -21.53 -2.65
C LYS A 295 9.95 -21.62 -1.89
N GLY A 296 8.85 -21.73 -2.63
CA GLY A 296 7.51 -21.71 -2.06
C GLY A 296 7.49 -22.51 -0.76
N VAL A 297 6.93 -21.94 0.29
CA VAL A 297 6.43 -22.76 1.40
C VAL A 297 5.55 -23.78 0.71
N ARG A 298 6.06 -25.01 0.50
CA ARG A 298 5.22 -26.16 0.16
C ARG A 298 4.06 -26.05 1.12
N GLN A 299 2.90 -25.74 0.59
CA GLN A 299 1.68 -26.00 1.30
C GLN A 299 1.82 -27.48 1.68
N SER A 300 2.05 -27.74 2.96
CA SER A 300 1.85 -29.08 3.48
C SER A 300 0.38 -29.36 3.19
N GLU A 301 0.12 -30.11 2.11
CA GLU A 301 -1.18 -30.73 1.90
C GLU A 301 -1.58 -31.37 3.22
N PRO A 302 -2.77 -31.08 3.76
CA PRO A 302 -3.26 -31.80 4.92
C PRO A 302 -3.21 -33.28 4.54
N ALA A 303 -2.49 -34.06 5.35
CA ALA A 303 -2.37 -35.50 5.17
C ALA A 303 -3.78 -36.06 4.93
N PRO A 304 -3.99 -36.91 3.90
CA PRO A 304 -5.27 -37.51 3.64
C PRO A 304 -5.72 -38.23 4.91
N THR A 305 -6.81 -37.76 5.51
CA THR A 305 -7.48 -38.44 6.62
C THR A 305 -7.81 -39.85 6.13
N ARG A 306 -7.08 -40.85 6.63
CA ARG A 306 -7.42 -42.26 6.46
C ARG A 306 -8.77 -42.49 7.13
N PHE A 307 -9.83 -42.30 6.40
CA PHE A 307 -11.11 -42.88 6.78
C PHE A 307 -10.97 -44.39 6.72
N GLY A 308 -11.09 -45.02 7.90
CA GLY A 308 -11.02 -46.43 8.06
C GLY A 308 -12.06 -47.13 7.20
N ALA A 309 -11.56 -47.99 6.30
CA ALA A 309 -12.36 -49.03 5.65
C ALA A 309 -12.75 -50.09 6.73
N THR A 310 -13.90 -49.92 7.35
CA THR A 310 -14.59 -51.02 8.04
C THR A 310 -15.24 -51.88 6.94
N ARG A 311 -14.67 -53.04 6.67
CA ARG A 311 -15.33 -54.13 5.92
C ARG A 311 -16.51 -54.66 6.77
N PRO A 312 -17.69 -54.78 6.27
CA PRO A 312 -18.73 -55.60 6.89
C PRO A 312 -18.43 -57.11 6.62
N ARG A 313 -18.59 -57.92 7.66
CA ARG A 313 -18.74 -59.38 7.56
C ARG A 313 -20.12 -59.76 7.07
#